data_7c8b1b940d42a3998cff8aa127812708
#
_entry.id   7c8b1b940d42a3998cff8aa127812708
#
_cell.length_a   1.000
_cell.length_b   1.000
_cell.length_c   1.000
_cell.angle_alpha   90.00
_cell.angle_beta   90.00
_cell.angle_gamma   90.00
#
_symmetry.space_group_name_H-M   'P 1'
#
loop_
_entity.id
_entity.type
_entity.pdbx_description
1 polymer ?
#
loop_
_entity_poly.entity_id
_entity_poly.type
_entity_poly.pdbx_seq_one_letter_code
_entity_poly.pdbx_strand_id
1 'polypeptide(L)'
;AMAQRQAQIGLWLGLADAYSAEILAGTGYDWLLVDGEHAPNDLRSILHQLQAIASAASALPPGAQPPHPVARVPVGDTALIKQFLDLGVQTLLVPMVDTAEQAQQLVRATRYAPEGVRGMGSALARSSRWQAYPQYVHEANQQICLLVQAETVEAMNNLDAIAATPGVDGVFIGPADLSASMGHPGNPGHPEVQAAIHDGIARILRAGKAPGILATTESQARQWLAAGALFVAVGVDTMLLASAA
;
A
#
# COMPACT_ATOMS: atom_id res chain seq x y z
N ALA A 1 -1.74 -11.42 -8.65
CA ALA A 1 -1.33 -12.21 -7.48
C ALA A 1 -2.39 -12.18 -6.38
N MET A 2 -2.66 -11.05 -5.71
CA MET A 2 -3.65 -10.98 -4.59
C MET A 2 -5.05 -11.43 -5.00
N ALA A 3 -5.55 -11.04 -6.17
CA ALA A 3 -6.83 -11.54 -6.70
C ALA A 3 -6.87 -13.07 -6.92
N GLN A 4 -5.71 -13.70 -7.07
CA GLN A 4 -5.54 -15.16 -7.15
C GLN A 4 -5.24 -15.80 -5.78
N ARG A 5 -5.39 -15.03 -4.68
CA ARG A 5 -5.08 -15.44 -3.31
C ARG A 5 -3.63 -15.89 -3.09
N GLN A 6 -2.71 -15.30 -3.83
CA GLN A 6 -1.28 -15.51 -3.63
C GLN A 6 -0.74 -14.43 -2.70
N ALA A 7 -0.17 -14.82 -1.57
CA ALA A 7 0.46 -13.90 -0.65
C ALA A 7 1.63 -13.18 -1.31
N GLN A 8 1.76 -11.88 -1.01
CA GLN A 8 2.82 -11.02 -1.50
C GLN A 8 3.59 -10.47 -0.30
N ILE A 9 4.89 -10.69 -0.29
CA ILE A 9 5.79 -10.29 0.79
C ILE A 9 6.52 -9.03 0.39
N GLY A 10 6.50 -8.02 1.23
CA GLY A 10 7.14 -6.76 0.92
C GLY A 10 7.85 -6.09 2.09
N LEU A 11 8.45 -4.97 1.80
CA LEU A 11 9.20 -4.17 2.76
C LEU A 11 8.74 -2.70 2.72
N TRP A 12 8.75 -2.05 3.88
CA TRP A 12 8.47 -0.63 4.02
C TRP A 12 9.75 0.20 3.86
N LEU A 13 9.69 1.26 3.04
CA LEU A 13 10.79 2.18 2.79
C LEU A 13 10.55 3.50 3.54
N GLY A 14 11.22 3.66 4.67
CA GLY A 14 11.16 4.84 5.54
C GLY A 14 12.40 5.72 5.51
N LEU A 15 13.50 5.29 4.84
CA LEU A 15 14.72 6.10 4.74
C LEU A 15 14.60 7.30 3.82
N ALA A 16 13.55 7.36 3.01
CA ALA A 16 13.31 8.43 2.02
C ALA A 16 14.49 8.64 1.04
N ASP A 17 15.21 7.57 0.73
CA ASP A 17 16.43 7.60 -0.06
C ASP A 17 16.35 6.66 -1.27
N ALA A 18 16.73 7.17 -2.45
CA ALA A 18 16.67 6.42 -3.70
C ALA A 18 17.73 5.32 -3.80
N TYR A 19 18.91 5.54 -3.20
CA TYR A 19 20.00 4.55 -3.25
C TYR A 19 19.67 3.31 -2.42
N SER A 20 19.11 3.50 -1.22
CA SER A 20 18.62 2.39 -0.41
C SER A 20 17.44 1.65 -1.07
N ALA A 21 16.54 2.39 -1.73
CA ALA A 21 15.43 1.78 -2.48
C ALA A 21 15.94 0.90 -3.65
N GLU A 22 16.99 1.33 -4.36
CA GLU A 22 17.63 0.54 -5.43
C GLU A 22 18.26 -0.75 -4.89
N ILE A 23 19.01 -0.67 -3.78
CA ILE A 23 19.59 -1.84 -3.11
C ILE A 23 18.49 -2.85 -2.74
N LEU A 24 17.44 -2.38 -2.09
CA LEU A 24 16.35 -3.23 -1.60
C LEU A 24 15.50 -3.82 -2.74
N ALA A 25 15.43 -3.15 -3.89
CA ALA A 25 14.75 -3.69 -5.07
C ALA A 25 15.42 -4.94 -5.64
N GLY A 26 16.71 -5.18 -5.32
CA GLY A 26 17.46 -6.38 -5.70
C GLY A 26 17.34 -7.56 -4.73
N THR A 27 16.60 -7.44 -3.61
CA THR A 27 16.66 -8.42 -2.51
C THR A 27 15.53 -9.47 -2.52
N GLY A 28 14.65 -9.46 -3.54
CA GLY A 28 13.67 -10.53 -3.77
C GLY A 28 12.32 -10.35 -3.11
N TYR A 29 11.99 -9.14 -2.66
CA TYR A 29 10.62 -8.81 -2.23
C TYR A 29 9.65 -8.76 -3.42
N ASP A 30 8.38 -9.14 -3.20
CA ASP A 30 7.33 -9.00 -4.21
C ASP A 30 6.91 -7.54 -4.40
N TRP A 31 7.02 -6.72 -3.36
CA TRP A 31 6.69 -5.29 -3.39
C TRP A 31 7.52 -4.47 -2.40
N LEU A 32 7.69 -3.19 -2.74
CA LEU A 32 8.32 -2.18 -1.87
C LEU A 32 7.37 -1.01 -1.71
N LEU A 33 7.10 -0.60 -0.48
CA LEU A 33 6.22 0.54 -0.19
C LEU A 33 7.04 1.78 0.14
N VAL A 34 6.91 2.80 -0.70
CA VAL A 34 7.45 4.14 -0.45
C VAL A 34 6.46 4.90 0.44
N ASP A 35 6.90 5.24 1.64
CA ASP A 35 6.03 5.85 2.65
C ASP A 35 5.99 7.36 2.53
N GLY A 36 4.83 7.91 2.15
CA GLY A 36 4.59 9.36 2.09
C GLY A 36 3.95 9.93 3.35
N GLU A 37 3.62 9.08 4.35
CA GLU A 37 2.93 9.51 5.58
C GLU A 37 3.91 9.72 6.74
N HIS A 38 4.66 8.69 7.13
CA HIS A 38 5.53 8.70 8.31
C HIS A 38 7.03 8.80 8.00
N ALA A 39 7.43 8.71 6.74
CA ALA A 39 8.80 8.99 6.32
C ALA A 39 8.94 10.45 5.85
N PRO A 40 10.13 11.05 5.90
CA PRO A 40 10.38 12.44 5.48
C PRO A 40 10.40 12.58 3.95
N ASN A 41 9.37 12.05 3.28
CA ASN A 41 9.21 12.06 1.84
C ASN A 41 8.39 13.25 1.34
N ASP A 42 8.77 13.74 0.17
CA ASP A 42 7.96 14.61 -0.67
C ASP A 42 7.74 13.95 -2.05
N LEU A 43 6.97 14.60 -2.92
CA LEU A 43 6.71 14.07 -4.28
C LEU A 43 7.99 13.82 -5.07
N ARG A 44 9.03 14.60 -4.85
CA ARG A 44 10.30 14.50 -5.58
C ARG A 44 11.13 13.32 -5.08
N SER A 45 11.25 13.15 -3.76
CA SER A 45 11.95 11.99 -3.19
C SER A 45 11.21 10.67 -3.50
N ILE A 46 9.88 10.67 -3.49
CA ILE A 46 9.07 9.52 -3.93
C ILE A 46 9.34 9.20 -5.40
N LEU A 47 9.37 10.20 -6.29
CA LEU A 47 9.71 10.00 -7.70
C LEU A 47 11.08 9.34 -7.87
N HIS A 48 12.11 9.81 -7.16
CA HIS A 48 13.45 9.26 -7.24
C HIS A 48 13.50 7.79 -6.78
N GLN A 49 12.79 7.43 -5.71
CA GLN A 49 12.70 6.05 -5.25
C GLN A 49 11.95 5.16 -6.27
N LEU A 50 10.86 5.65 -6.88
CA LEU A 50 10.17 4.92 -7.95
C LEU A 50 11.06 4.71 -9.18
N GLN A 51 11.93 5.66 -9.51
CA GLN A 51 12.90 5.54 -10.60
C GLN A 51 13.99 4.52 -10.25
N ALA A 52 14.50 4.55 -9.02
CA ALA A 52 15.50 3.62 -8.52
C ALA A 52 14.99 2.16 -8.52
N ILE A 53 13.78 1.91 -8.00
CA ILE A 53 13.14 0.60 -8.04
C ILE A 53 12.97 0.10 -9.48
N ALA A 54 12.54 0.98 -10.39
CA ALA A 54 12.38 0.62 -11.80
C ALA A 54 13.74 0.36 -12.50
N SER A 55 14.80 1.07 -12.12
CA SER A 55 16.16 0.87 -12.64
C SER A 55 16.74 -0.48 -12.21
N ALA A 56 16.53 -0.87 -10.96
CA ALA A 56 17.02 -2.14 -10.41
C ALA A 56 16.51 -3.36 -11.19
N ALA A 57 15.35 -3.25 -11.84
CA ALA A 57 14.80 -4.33 -12.68
C ALA A 57 15.76 -4.79 -13.78
N SER A 58 16.59 -3.89 -14.33
CA SER A 58 17.56 -4.20 -15.37
C SER A 58 18.78 -4.98 -14.88
N ALA A 59 19.05 -4.96 -13.59
CA ALA A 59 20.20 -5.64 -12.95
C ALA A 59 19.82 -6.99 -12.32
N LEU A 60 18.55 -7.38 -12.35
CA LEU A 60 18.09 -8.63 -11.78
C LEU A 60 18.55 -9.84 -12.63
N PRO A 61 18.78 -11.00 -12.00
CA PRO A 61 19.06 -12.25 -12.71
C PRO A 61 17.92 -12.61 -13.68
N PRO A 62 18.23 -13.32 -14.78
CA PRO A 62 17.20 -13.79 -15.71
C PRO A 62 16.09 -14.59 -15.01
N GLY A 63 14.84 -14.18 -15.21
CA GLY A 63 13.67 -14.81 -14.61
C GLY A 63 13.24 -14.24 -13.24
N ALA A 64 14.07 -13.44 -12.59
CA ALA A 64 13.66 -12.71 -11.39
C ALA A 64 12.67 -11.59 -11.74
N GLN A 65 11.67 -11.40 -10.89
CA GLN A 65 10.71 -10.31 -11.06
C GLN A 65 11.12 -9.14 -10.18
N PRO A 66 11.09 -7.90 -10.70
CA PRO A 66 11.30 -6.72 -9.86
C PRO A 66 10.13 -6.55 -8.88
N PRO A 67 10.40 -6.00 -7.69
CA PRO A 67 9.34 -5.70 -6.75
C PRO A 67 8.38 -4.66 -7.32
N HIS A 68 7.09 -4.85 -7.06
CA HIS A 68 6.07 -3.88 -7.46
C HIS A 68 6.12 -2.65 -6.53
N PRO A 69 6.28 -1.43 -7.05
CA PRO A 69 6.29 -0.24 -6.21
C PRO A 69 4.86 0.09 -5.74
N VAL A 70 4.72 0.24 -4.44
CA VAL A 70 3.52 0.71 -3.74
C VAL A 70 3.85 2.06 -3.13
N ALA A 71 2.91 2.99 -3.06
CA ALA A 71 3.11 4.22 -2.31
C ALA A 71 1.98 4.44 -1.30
N ARG A 72 2.33 4.83 -0.08
CA ARG A 72 1.36 5.32 0.89
C ARG A 72 1.27 6.84 0.78
N VAL A 73 0.07 7.35 0.51
CA VAL A 73 -0.19 8.79 0.55
C VAL A 73 -0.26 9.27 1.99
N PRO A 74 0.09 10.55 2.28
CA PRO A 74 0.01 11.06 3.66
C PRO A 74 -1.41 11.18 4.20
N VAL A 75 -2.39 11.35 3.32
CA VAL A 75 -3.81 11.48 3.64
C VAL A 75 -4.65 11.22 2.39
N GLY A 76 -5.90 10.82 2.56
CA GLY A 76 -6.85 10.55 1.49
C GLY A 76 -7.35 11.80 0.74
N ASP A 77 -6.45 12.70 0.34
CA ASP A 77 -6.75 13.92 -0.41
C ASP A 77 -6.73 13.68 -1.91
N THR A 78 -7.75 14.16 -2.62
CA THR A 78 -7.91 13.96 -4.08
C THR A 78 -6.75 14.54 -4.89
N ALA A 79 -6.18 15.68 -4.47
CA ALA A 79 -5.08 16.30 -5.20
C ALA A 79 -3.77 15.53 -5.00
N LEU A 80 -3.50 15.07 -3.77
CA LEU A 80 -2.33 14.23 -3.47
C LEU A 80 -2.43 12.89 -4.19
N ILE A 81 -3.57 12.20 -4.13
CA ILE A 81 -3.79 10.94 -4.85
C ILE A 81 -3.50 11.11 -6.34
N LYS A 82 -4.02 12.17 -6.97
CA LYS A 82 -3.74 12.50 -8.37
C LYS A 82 -2.23 12.67 -8.62
N GLN A 83 -1.53 13.42 -7.76
CA GLN A 83 -0.10 13.66 -7.91
C GLN A 83 0.71 12.37 -7.79
N PHE A 84 0.41 11.50 -6.83
CA PHE A 84 1.06 10.18 -6.71
C PHE A 84 0.83 9.32 -7.95
N LEU A 85 -0.41 9.26 -8.44
CA LEU A 85 -0.74 8.52 -9.67
C LEU A 85 0.00 9.10 -10.90
N ASP A 86 0.17 10.42 -10.98
CA ASP A 86 0.88 11.08 -12.06
C ASP A 86 2.40 10.83 -12.01
N LEU A 87 2.97 10.55 -10.83
CA LEU A 87 4.34 10.02 -10.70
C LEU A 87 4.49 8.59 -11.28
N GLY A 88 3.38 7.91 -11.56
CA GLY A 88 3.36 6.56 -12.12
C GLY A 88 3.19 5.45 -11.09
N VAL A 89 2.75 5.77 -9.89
CA VAL A 89 2.30 4.76 -8.91
C VAL A 89 1.04 4.09 -9.44
N GLN A 90 0.98 2.76 -9.37
CA GLN A 90 -0.21 1.98 -9.75
C GLN A 90 -0.90 1.38 -8.54
N THR A 91 -0.19 1.14 -7.45
CA THR A 91 -0.77 0.64 -6.20
C THR A 91 -0.62 1.68 -5.11
N LEU A 92 -1.74 2.18 -4.60
CA LEU A 92 -1.81 3.14 -3.51
C LEU A 92 -2.27 2.46 -2.23
N LEU A 93 -1.67 2.86 -1.11
CA LEU A 93 -2.18 2.62 0.24
C LEU A 93 -2.63 3.97 0.81
N VAL A 94 -3.88 4.04 1.27
CA VAL A 94 -4.45 5.27 1.84
C VAL A 94 -4.76 5.05 3.32
N PRO A 95 -4.17 5.84 4.25
CA PRO A 95 -4.35 5.67 5.69
C PRO A 95 -5.70 6.19 6.19
N MET A 96 -6.07 5.81 7.41
CA MET A 96 -7.16 6.38 8.20
C MET A 96 -8.54 6.36 7.51
N VAL A 97 -8.94 5.20 7.00
CA VAL A 97 -10.25 5.02 6.33
C VAL A 97 -11.23 4.37 7.29
N ASP A 98 -12.17 5.14 7.79
CA ASP A 98 -13.10 4.75 8.84
C ASP A 98 -14.47 4.36 8.31
N THR A 99 -14.85 4.78 7.09
CA THR A 99 -16.20 4.53 6.54
C THR A 99 -16.18 4.09 5.06
N ALA A 100 -17.27 3.46 4.64
CA ALA A 100 -17.45 3.08 3.24
C ALA A 100 -17.56 4.30 2.31
N GLU A 101 -18.11 5.41 2.81
CA GLU A 101 -18.23 6.67 2.07
C GLU A 101 -16.85 7.25 1.77
N GLN A 102 -15.94 7.25 2.75
CA GLN A 102 -14.54 7.63 2.53
C GLN A 102 -13.89 6.71 1.48
N ALA A 103 -14.05 5.39 1.62
CA ALA A 103 -13.52 4.43 0.65
C ALA A 103 -14.05 4.69 -0.77
N GLN A 104 -15.35 5.00 -0.94
CA GLN A 104 -15.95 5.36 -2.23
C GLN A 104 -15.35 6.64 -2.80
N GLN A 105 -15.13 7.67 -1.96
CA GLN A 105 -14.48 8.91 -2.38
C GLN A 105 -13.05 8.66 -2.88
N LEU A 106 -12.29 7.81 -2.20
CA LEU A 106 -10.95 7.41 -2.60
C LEU A 106 -10.93 6.66 -3.93
N VAL A 107 -11.86 5.72 -4.13
CA VAL A 107 -12.02 5.05 -5.43
C VAL A 107 -12.25 6.07 -6.54
N ARG A 108 -13.15 7.03 -6.34
CA ARG A 108 -13.41 8.09 -7.33
C ARG A 108 -12.19 8.98 -7.57
N ALA A 109 -11.39 9.26 -6.54
CA ALA A 109 -10.16 10.05 -6.65
C ALA A 109 -9.09 9.34 -7.51
N THR A 110 -9.12 8.02 -7.62
CA THR A 110 -8.19 7.23 -8.43
C THR A 110 -8.63 7.04 -9.89
N ARG A 111 -9.86 7.40 -10.24
CA ARG A 111 -10.45 7.14 -11.57
C ARG A 111 -10.63 8.44 -12.35
N TYR A 112 -10.33 8.41 -13.65
CA TYR A 112 -10.71 9.48 -14.56
C TYR A 112 -12.22 9.52 -14.78
N ALA A 113 -12.73 10.70 -15.15
CA ALA A 113 -14.12 10.84 -15.57
C ALA A 113 -14.44 9.92 -16.78
N PRO A 114 -15.67 9.38 -16.88
CA PRO A 114 -16.84 9.64 -16.04
C PRO A 114 -16.91 8.81 -14.75
N GLU A 115 -16.04 7.81 -14.54
CA GLU A 115 -16.06 6.89 -13.40
C GLU A 115 -15.61 7.54 -12.09
N GLY A 116 -14.83 8.63 -12.17
CA GLY A 116 -14.28 9.31 -11.00
C GLY A 116 -14.04 10.80 -11.22
N VAL A 117 -13.15 11.34 -10.38
CA VAL A 117 -12.82 12.77 -10.31
C VAL A 117 -11.32 13.06 -10.45
N ARG A 118 -10.49 12.05 -10.78
CA ARG A 118 -9.07 12.25 -11.03
C ARG A 118 -8.88 13.25 -12.17
N GLY A 119 -8.17 14.37 -11.90
CA GLY A 119 -7.83 15.35 -12.93
C GLY A 119 -6.88 14.76 -13.98
N MET A 120 -7.11 15.09 -15.25
CA MET A 120 -6.35 14.57 -16.38
C MET A 120 -5.18 15.49 -16.72
N GLY A 121 -3.95 14.97 -16.59
CA GLY A 121 -2.71 15.67 -16.89
C GLY A 121 -1.72 14.81 -17.69
N SER A 122 -2.23 13.88 -18.50
CA SER A 122 -1.44 12.84 -19.16
C SER A 122 -0.31 13.37 -20.06
N ALA A 123 -0.45 14.57 -20.63
CA ALA A 123 0.62 15.17 -21.44
C ALA A 123 1.89 15.50 -20.62
N LEU A 124 1.73 15.79 -19.33
CA LEU A 124 2.83 16.17 -18.43
C LEU A 124 3.29 15.00 -17.55
N ALA A 125 2.40 14.02 -17.33
CA ALA A 125 2.57 13.02 -16.30
C ALA A 125 3.55 11.90 -16.72
N ARG A 126 4.39 11.48 -15.76
CA ARG A 126 5.26 10.32 -15.91
C ARG A 126 4.46 9.03 -16.11
N SER A 127 3.26 8.94 -15.56
CA SER A 127 2.39 7.78 -15.67
C SER A 127 2.08 7.39 -17.12
N SER A 128 1.88 8.36 -18.01
CA SER A 128 1.67 8.15 -19.46
C SER A 128 2.98 8.08 -20.26
N ARG A 129 4.15 8.17 -19.58
CA ARG A 129 5.45 8.33 -20.24
C ARG A 129 5.47 9.52 -21.22
N TRP A 130 4.87 10.64 -20.79
CA TRP A 130 4.76 11.86 -21.61
C TRP A 130 4.16 11.60 -22.99
N GLN A 131 3.04 10.84 -23.02
CA GLN A 131 2.33 10.37 -24.21
C GLN A 131 3.03 9.26 -25.02
N ALA A 132 4.20 8.77 -24.59
CA ALA A 132 4.80 7.58 -25.22
C ALA A 132 3.97 6.30 -24.96
N TYR A 133 3.02 6.35 -24.00
CA TYR A 133 1.99 5.33 -23.80
C TYR A 133 0.60 5.90 -24.15
N PRO A 134 0.19 5.83 -25.42
CA PRO A 134 -1.03 6.51 -25.89
C PRO A 134 -2.32 5.97 -25.28
N GLN A 135 -2.34 4.67 -24.89
CA GLN A 135 -3.52 4.02 -24.34
C GLN A 135 -3.72 4.31 -22.84
N TYR A 136 -2.75 4.97 -22.17
CA TYR A 136 -2.77 5.17 -20.73
C TYR A 136 -4.12 5.71 -20.21
N VAL A 137 -4.68 6.75 -20.81
CA VAL A 137 -5.93 7.36 -20.35
C VAL A 137 -7.15 6.43 -20.45
N HIS A 138 -7.10 5.46 -21.35
CA HIS A 138 -8.17 4.49 -21.56
C HIS A 138 -8.05 3.27 -20.63
N GLU A 139 -6.84 2.97 -20.18
CA GLU A 139 -6.54 1.78 -19.39
C GLU A 139 -6.31 2.08 -17.89
N ALA A 140 -5.95 3.33 -17.55
CA ALA A 140 -5.52 3.72 -16.22
C ALA A 140 -6.53 3.35 -15.13
N ASN A 141 -7.83 3.57 -15.36
CA ASN A 141 -8.88 3.25 -14.39
C ASN A 141 -8.89 1.76 -13.99
N GLN A 142 -8.48 0.88 -14.89
CA GLN A 142 -8.46 -0.57 -14.67
C GLN A 142 -7.13 -1.07 -14.11
N GLN A 143 -6.08 -0.25 -14.21
CA GLN A 143 -4.72 -0.63 -13.77
C GLN A 143 -4.37 -0.16 -12.36
N ILE A 144 -5.19 0.68 -11.73
CA ILE A 144 -4.95 1.16 -10.38
C ILE A 144 -5.45 0.14 -9.36
N CYS A 145 -4.57 -0.22 -8.43
CA CYS A 145 -4.89 -1.01 -7.24
C CYS A 145 -5.00 -0.07 -6.04
N LEU A 146 -6.13 -0.08 -5.36
CA LEU A 146 -6.39 0.74 -4.17
C LEU A 146 -6.48 -0.14 -2.93
N LEU A 147 -5.54 0.08 -2.01
CA LEU A 147 -5.56 -0.47 -0.67
C LEU A 147 -5.92 0.64 0.31
N VAL A 148 -6.80 0.35 1.27
CA VAL A 148 -7.19 1.29 2.33
C VAL A 148 -6.77 0.78 3.69
N GLN A 149 -6.35 1.67 4.60
CA GLN A 149 -5.94 1.30 5.96
C GLN A 149 -7.11 1.44 6.93
N ALA A 150 -7.46 0.34 7.61
CA ALA A 150 -8.38 0.29 8.73
C ALA A 150 -7.54 0.15 10.02
N GLU A 151 -7.54 1.19 10.84
CA GLU A 151 -6.61 1.29 11.97
C GLU A 151 -7.21 2.02 13.19
N THR A 152 -8.53 2.13 13.21
CA THR A 152 -9.29 2.66 14.35
C THR A 152 -10.39 1.69 14.76
N VAL A 153 -10.92 1.86 15.97
CA VAL A 153 -12.10 1.11 16.42
C VAL A 153 -13.29 1.38 15.49
N GLU A 154 -13.44 2.61 14.99
CA GLU A 154 -14.49 2.98 14.03
C GLU A 154 -14.33 2.23 12.71
N ALA A 155 -13.13 2.21 12.15
CA ALA A 155 -12.81 1.46 10.93
C ALA A 155 -13.12 -0.03 11.11
N MET A 156 -12.74 -0.63 12.25
CA MET A 156 -13.01 -2.04 12.53
C MET A 156 -14.52 -2.32 12.68
N ASN A 157 -15.29 -1.41 13.24
CA ASN A 157 -16.75 -1.54 13.28
C ASN A 157 -17.38 -1.51 11.88
N ASN A 158 -16.84 -0.67 10.98
CA ASN A 158 -17.32 -0.48 9.61
C ASN A 158 -16.63 -1.39 8.58
N LEU A 159 -15.76 -2.29 8.99
CA LEU A 159 -14.82 -3.03 8.14
C LEU A 159 -15.51 -3.79 6.99
N ASP A 160 -16.65 -4.42 7.25
CA ASP A 160 -17.39 -5.16 6.21
C ASP A 160 -17.89 -4.24 5.09
N ALA A 161 -18.37 -3.04 5.45
CA ALA A 161 -18.84 -2.04 4.49
C ALA A 161 -17.67 -1.43 3.71
N ILE A 162 -16.54 -1.14 4.38
CA ILE A 162 -15.30 -0.66 3.74
C ILE A 162 -14.79 -1.71 2.74
N ALA A 163 -14.67 -2.96 3.18
CA ALA A 163 -14.17 -4.04 2.33
C ALA A 163 -15.11 -4.35 1.15
N ALA A 164 -16.43 -4.23 1.34
CA ALA A 164 -17.41 -4.45 0.28
C ALA A 164 -17.44 -3.32 -0.78
N THR A 165 -16.78 -2.19 -0.54
CA THR A 165 -16.78 -1.04 -1.45
C THR A 165 -16.19 -1.44 -2.82
N PRO A 166 -16.94 -1.28 -3.94
CA PRO A 166 -16.44 -1.55 -5.28
C PRO A 166 -15.24 -0.65 -5.62
N GLY A 167 -14.17 -1.25 -6.12
CA GLY A 167 -12.93 -0.52 -6.48
C GLY A 167 -11.88 -0.46 -5.35
N VAL A 168 -12.20 -0.91 -4.14
CA VAL A 168 -11.21 -1.27 -3.12
C VAL A 168 -10.71 -2.68 -3.43
N ASP A 169 -9.39 -2.87 -3.50
CA ASP A 169 -8.76 -4.16 -3.83
C ASP A 169 -8.32 -4.92 -2.57
N GLY A 170 -8.01 -4.21 -1.50
CA GLY A 170 -7.64 -4.79 -0.22
C GLY A 170 -7.77 -3.81 0.93
N VAL A 171 -7.77 -4.34 2.14
CA VAL A 171 -7.78 -3.56 3.38
C VAL A 171 -6.56 -3.94 4.20
N PHE A 172 -5.76 -2.94 4.54
CA PHE A 172 -4.59 -3.07 5.38
C PHE A 172 -4.95 -2.71 6.82
N ILE A 173 -4.66 -3.58 7.76
CA ILE A 173 -4.87 -3.30 9.19
C ILE A 173 -3.60 -2.68 9.75
N GLY A 174 -3.68 -1.47 10.32
CA GLY A 174 -2.57 -0.76 10.97
C GLY A 174 -2.47 -1.13 12.46
N PRO A 175 -1.55 -2.04 12.90
CA PRO A 175 -1.57 -2.53 14.27
C PRO A 175 -1.22 -1.47 15.32
N ALA A 176 -0.37 -0.50 14.97
CA ALA A 176 0.07 0.53 15.90
C ALA A 176 -1.08 1.48 16.26
N ASP A 177 -1.72 2.07 15.26
CA ASP A 177 -2.83 3.00 15.45
C ASP A 177 -4.07 2.29 15.97
N LEU A 178 -4.35 1.07 15.51
CA LEU A 178 -5.43 0.25 16.06
C LEU A 178 -5.22 0.01 17.57
N SER A 179 -4.00 -0.33 18.00
CA SER A 179 -3.73 -0.53 19.42
C SER A 179 -3.96 0.73 20.24
N ALA A 180 -3.55 1.89 19.72
CA ALA A 180 -3.80 3.17 20.37
C ALA A 180 -5.30 3.50 20.42
N SER A 181 -6.03 3.31 19.32
CA SER A 181 -7.48 3.52 19.24
C SER A 181 -8.27 2.62 20.18
N MET A 182 -7.78 1.39 20.45
CA MET A 182 -8.36 0.45 21.41
C MET A 182 -7.99 0.73 22.87
N GLY A 183 -7.19 1.78 23.17
CA GLY A 183 -6.75 2.12 24.51
C GLY A 183 -5.48 1.40 24.96
N HIS A 184 -4.73 0.78 24.04
CA HIS A 184 -3.48 0.06 24.29
C HIS A 184 -2.29 0.67 23.52
N PRO A 185 -2.00 1.99 23.65
CA PRO A 185 -0.99 2.66 22.84
C PRO A 185 0.40 2.00 23.03
N GLY A 186 1.08 1.76 21.90
CA GLY A 186 2.40 1.11 21.88
C GLY A 186 2.39 -0.39 22.20
N ASN A 187 1.22 -1.00 22.34
CA ASN A 187 1.10 -2.43 22.64
C ASN A 187 0.21 -3.18 21.61
N PRO A 188 0.62 -3.26 20.34
CA PRO A 188 -0.12 -4.01 19.33
C PRO A 188 -0.19 -5.52 19.61
N GLY A 189 0.66 -6.02 20.54
CA GLY A 189 0.61 -7.40 21.01
C GLY A 189 -0.47 -7.69 22.06
N HIS A 190 -1.23 -6.69 22.51
CA HIS A 190 -2.31 -6.90 23.47
C HIS A 190 -3.33 -7.93 22.96
N PRO A 191 -3.81 -8.89 23.79
CA PRO A 191 -4.70 -9.95 23.34
C PRO A 191 -5.96 -9.46 22.61
N GLU A 192 -6.56 -8.37 23.07
CA GLU A 192 -7.75 -7.77 22.42
C GLU A 192 -7.41 -7.23 21.02
N VAL A 193 -6.25 -6.57 20.85
CA VAL A 193 -5.79 -6.06 19.56
C VAL A 193 -5.51 -7.21 18.61
N GLN A 194 -4.82 -8.25 19.10
CA GLN A 194 -4.55 -9.45 18.29
C GLN A 194 -5.84 -10.16 17.86
N ALA A 195 -6.82 -10.25 18.73
CA ALA A 195 -8.14 -10.81 18.40
C ALA A 195 -8.87 -9.97 17.34
N ALA A 196 -8.83 -8.63 17.46
CA ALA A 196 -9.42 -7.73 16.48
C ALA A 196 -8.74 -7.85 15.09
N ILE A 197 -7.41 -7.98 15.07
CA ILE A 197 -6.67 -8.18 13.80
C ILE A 197 -7.06 -9.52 13.15
N HIS A 198 -7.11 -10.61 13.92
CA HIS A 198 -7.51 -11.93 13.40
C HIS A 198 -8.94 -11.90 12.84
N ASP A 199 -9.90 -11.30 13.56
CA ASP A 199 -11.27 -11.12 13.07
C ASP A 199 -11.29 -10.26 11.79
N GLY A 200 -10.55 -9.16 11.77
CA GLY A 200 -10.44 -8.28 10.62
C GLY A 200 -9.94 -9.00 9.37
N ILE A 201 -8.86 -9.77 9.48
CA ILE A 201 -8.33 -10.57 8.36
C ILE A 201 -9.42 -11.53 7.82
N ALA A 202 -10.12 -12.22 8.70
CA ALA A 202 -11.17 -13.14 8.30
C ALA A 202 -12.35 -12.43 7.60
N ARG A 203 -12.74 -11.25 8.08
CA ARG A 203 -13.81 -10.43 7.47
C ARG A 203 -13.42 -9.93 6.09
N ILE A 204 -12.20 -9.41 5.92
CA ILE A 204 -11.68 -8.94 4.64
C ILE A 204 -11.65 -10.10 3.61
N LEU A 205 -11.21 -11.29 4.03
CA LEU A 205 -11.23 -12.48 3.17
C LEU A 205 -12.65 -12.89 2.75
N ARG A 206 -13.62 -12.82 3.67
CA ARG A 206 -15.05 -13.11 3.35
C ARG A 206 -15.61 -12.13 2.33
N ALA A 207 -15.17 -10.87 2.36
CA ALA A 207 -15.53 -9.85 1.36
C ALA A 207 -14.83 -10.10 -0.01
N GLY A 208 -13.97 -11.10 -0.12
CA GLY A 208 -13.21 -11.39 -1.36
C GLY A 208 -12.05 -10.42 -1.61
N LYS A 209 -11.62 -9.67 -0.60
CA LYS A 209 -10.56 -8.67 -0.68
C LYS A 209 -9.25 -9.19 -0.09
N ALA A 210 -8.15 -8.50 -0.39
CA ALA A 210 -6.83 -8.84 0.13
C ALA A 210 -6.60 -8.21 1.52
N PRO A 211 -6.44 -9.01 2.59
CA PRO A 211 -6.01 -8.46 3.88
C PRO A 211 -4.51 -8.15 3.85
N GLY A 212 -4.15 -6.95 4.34
CA GLY A 212 -2.76 -6.52 4.48
C GLY A 212 -2.40 -6.22 5.92
N ILE A 213 -1.11 -6.34 6.27
CA ILE A 213 -0.60 -6.03 7.59
C ILE A 213 0.93 -5.86 7.58
N LEU A 214 1.45 -5.07 8.51
CA LEU A 214 2.88 -4.99 8.79
C LEU A 214 3.23 -5.90 9.98
N ALA A 215 4.21 -6.78 9.80
CA ALA A 215 4.85 -7.56 10.83
C ALA A 215 6.27 -7.04 11.08
N THR A 216 6.68 -6.91 12.32
CA THR A 216 8.03 -6.46 12.69
C THR A 216 8.98 -7.61 13.01
N THR A 217 8.47 -8.84 13.06
CA THR A 217 9.25 -10.06 13.28
C THR A 217 8.82 -11.16 12.31
N GLU A 218 9.73 -12.11 12.03
CA GLU A 218 9.43 -13.26 11.18
C GLU A 218 8.28 -14.11 11.75
N SER A 219 8.24 -14.29 13.07
CA SER A 219 7.18 -15.04 13.75
C SER A 219 5.80 -14.41 13.50
N GLN A 220 5.69 -13.10 13.63
CA GLN A 220 4.44 -12.38 13.33
C GLN A 220 4.08 -12.49 11.84
N ALA A 221 5.04 -12.34 10.93
CA ALA A 221 4.79 -12.50 9.50
C ALA A 221 4.21 -13.87 9.17
N ARG A 222 4.79 -14.94 9.71
CA ARG A 222 4.29 -16.31 9.55
C ARG A 222 2.89 -16.50 10.16
N GLN A 223 2.62 -15.89 11.31
CA GLN A 223 1.30 -15.91 11.95
C GLN A 223 0.24 -15.27 11.04
N TRP A 224 0.52 -14.09 10.49
CA TRP A 224 -0.44 -13.39 9.65
C TRP A 224 -0.66 -14.08 8.30
N LEU A 225 0.40 -14.63 7.71
CA LEU A 225 0.27 -15.46 6.52
C LEU A 225 -0.58 -16.71 6.79
N ALA A 226 -0.40 -17.37 7.93
CA ALA A 226 -1.21 -18.51 8.33
C ALA A 226 -2.68 -18.13 8.61
N ALA A 227 -2.93 -16.88 9.07
CA ALA A 227 -4.28 -16.33 9.22
C ALA A 227 -4.93 -15.95 7.88
N GLY A 228 -4.19 -15.98 6.76
CA GLY A 228 -4.67 -15.68 5.42
C GLY A 228 -4.39 -14.26 4.91
N ALA A 229 -3.51 -13.51 5.56
CA ALA A 229 -3.07 -12.21 5.02
C ALA A 229 -2.37 -12.42 3.67
N LEU A 230 -2.67 -11.53 2.71
CA LEU A 230 -2.20 -11.62 1.33
C LEU A 230 -1.21 -10.50 0.95
N PHE A 231 -1.12 -9.46 1.73
CA PHE A 231 -0.23 -8.32 1.52
C PHE A 231 0.53 -8.03 2.82
N VAL A 232 1.69 -8.68 2.99
CA VAL A 232 2.41 -8.68 4.28
C VAL A 232 3.74 -7.96 4.14
N ALA A 233 3.88 -6.84 4.86
CA ALA A 233 5.18 -6.24 5.09
C ALA A 233 5.92 -7.00 6.20
N VAL A 234 7.19 -7.34 5.97
CA VAL A 234 7.97 -8.13 6.92
C VAL A 234 9.07 -7.32 7.61
N GLY A 235 9.00 -6.01 7.53
CA GLY A 235 9.91 -5.10 8.18
C GLY A 235 9.88 -3.70 7.57
N VAL A 236 10.74 -2.84 8.12
CA VAL A 236 10.98 -1.46 7.68
C VAL A 236 12.49 -1.28 7.53
N ASP A 237 12.93 -0.65 6.46
CA ASP A 237 14.35 -0.45 6.14
C ASP A 237 15.13 0.28 7.26
N THR A 238 14.51 1.29 7.87
CA THR A 238 15.07 2.01 9.02
C THR A 238 15.34 1.09 10.22
N MET A 239 14.41 0.16 10.50
CA MET A 239 14.58 -0.82 11.59
C MET A 239 15.65 -1.84 11.26
N LEU A 240 15.71 -2.30 10.00
CA LEU A 240 16.77 -3.23 9.56
C LEU A 240 18.15 -2.60 9.72
N LEU A 241 18.30 -1.35 9.28
CA LEU A 241 19.57 -0.63 9.41
C LEU A 241 19.95 -0.43 10.89
N ALA A 242 19.02 0.08 11.71
CA ALA A 242 19.27 0.35 13.11
C ALA A 242 19.59 -0.92 13.93
N SER A 243 18.97 -2.06 13.58
CA SER A 243 19.21 -3.33 14.30
C SER A 243 20.48 -4.06 13.84
N ALA A 244 20.96 -3.80 12.63
CA ALA A 244 22.18 -4.41 12.08
C ALA A 244 23.44 -3.61 12.43
N ALA A 245 23.31 -2.34 12.80
CA ALA A 245 24.42 -1.45 13.17
C ALA A 245 24.88 -1.66 14.62
#